data_0d3ca4b070206c9c5c2e2e1d21f7dab9
#
_entry.id   0d3ca4b070206c9c5c2e2e1d21f7dab9
#
_cell.length_a   1.000
_cell.length_b   1.000
_cell.length_c   1.000
_cell.angle_alpha   90.00
_cell.angle_beta   90.00
_cell.angle_gamma   90.00
#
_symmetry.space_group_name_H-M   'P 1'
#
loop_
_entity.id
_entity.type
_entity.pdbx_description
1 polymer ?
#
loop_
_entity_poly.entity_id
_entity_poly.type
_entity_poly.pdbx_seq_one_letter_code
_entity_poly.pdbx_strand_id
1 'polypeptide(L)'
;MILYIFTYFINIKKIHTMKKILVCGATGFIGKNVTLGLSKNKNYQIHAVRFNRKAYDTPKNVIWHRADLRNPNAVNKLTKNIDIVVQCAATTSGSKDIVSKPFIHVTDNAVINSYMFRSAFSNGVKHFIFPSCTVMYQSSKKPTKEKDFNGRIIDKYKGAGETKVYLEKIAKFYSMMSKTKFTIIRHSNIYGPHDKYDLDKSHVFGATITKVMRTKDYLEVWGTGKEKRDFLYAEDLVD
;
A
#
# COMPACT_ATOMS: atom_id res chain seq x y z
N MET A 1 -28.62 59.88 -24.06
CA MET A 1 -28.34 58.52 -24.59
C MET A 1 -27.67 57.73 -23.47
N ILE A 2 -28.51 56.96 -22.76
CA ILE A 2 -28.06 56.18 -21.57
C ILE A 2 -27.67 54.81 -22.04
N LEU A 3 -26.37 54.45 -21.90
CA LEU A 3 -25.84 53.14 -22.23
C LEU A 3 -26.13 52.20 -21.08
N TYR A 4 -27.03 51.20 -21.25
CA TYR A 4 -27.22 50.10 -20.31
C TYR A 4 -26.13 49.04 -20.57
N ILE A 5 -25.17 48.89 -19.64
CA ILE A 5 -24.22 47.80 -19.64
C ILE A 5 -24.88 46.62 -18.91
N PHE A 6 -25.30 45.61 -19.66
CA PHE A 6 -25.74 44.33 -19.11
C PHE A 6 -24.51 43.52 -18.69
N THR A 7 -24.22 43.48 -17.39
CA THR A 7 -23.20 42.61 -16.84
C THR A 7 -23.78 41.19 -16.70
N TYR A 8 -23.48 40.29 -17.63
CA TYR A 8 -23.76 38.88 -17.48
C TYR A 8 -22.88 38.29 -16.39
N PHE A 9 -23.40 37.99 -15.22
CA PHE A 9 -22.75 37.14 -14.25
C PHE A 9 -22.81 35.69 -14.77
N ILE A 10 -21.73 35.24 -15.41
CA ILE A 10 -21.51 33.82 -15.70
C ILE A 10 -21.24 33.15 -14.37
N ASN A 11 -22.25 32.48 -13.81
CA ASN A 11 -22.11 31.61 -12.67
C ASN A 11 -21.29 30.39 -13.12
N ILE A 12 -19.95 30.47 -13.08
CA ILE A 12 -19.09 29.35 -13.30
C ILE A 12 -19.28 28.42 -12.09
N LYS A 13 -20.24 27.49 -12.23
CA LYS A 13 -20.30 26.35 -11.31
C LYS A 13 -18.92 25.72 -11.34
N LYS A 14 -18.18 25.84 -10.24
CA LYS A 14 -16.91 25.18 -10.02
C LYS A 14 -17.15 23.69 -10.27
N ILE A 15 -16.76 23.20 -11.44
CA ILE A 15 -16.88 21.78 -11.78
C ILE A 15 -15.97 21.07 -10.75
N HIS A 16 -16.57 20.48 -9.75
CA HIS A 16 -15.86 19.65 -8.78
C HIS A 16 -15.39 18.39 -9.53
N THR A 17 -14.22 18.46 -10.14
CA THR A 17 -13.58 17.28 -10.74
C THR A 17 -13.23 16.31 -9.63
N MET A 18 -13.78 15.09 -9.70
CA MET A 18 -13.46 14.02 -8.76
C MET A 18 -11.96 13.75 -8.79
N LYS A 19 -11.34 13.61 -7.62
CA LYS A 19 -9.94 13.19 -7.55
C LYS A 19 -9.82 11.73 -7.98
N LYS A 20 -8.90 11.44 -8.89
CA LYS A 20 -8.61 10.09 -9.39
C LYS A 20 -7.52 9.45 -8.56
N ILE A 21 -7.86 8.35 -7.91
CA ILE A 21 -6.95 7.63 -7.01
C ILE A 21 -6.69 6.24 -7.58
N LEU A 22 -5.42 5.92 -7.87
CA LEU A 22 -5.00 4.60 -8.30
C LEU A 22 -4.61 3.77 -7.06
N VAL A 23 -5.32 2.67 -6.81
CA VAL A 23 -5.00 1.72 -5.75
C VAL A 23 -4.43 0.46 -6.39
N CYS A 24 -3.12 0.27 -6.29
CA CYS A 24 -2.45 -0.93 -6.79
C CYS A 24 -2.57 -2.06 -5.78
N GLY A 25 -2.74 -3.30 -6.26
CA GLY A 25 -2.94 -4.45 -5.38
C GLY A 25 -4.29 -4.45 -4.64
N ALA A 26 -5.32 -3.87 -5.25
CA ALA A 26 -6.65 -3.68 -4.68
C ALA A 26 -7.36 -4.97 -4.25
N THR A 27 -6.93 -6.15 -4.69
CA THR A 27 -7.44 -7.46 -4.27
C THR A 27 -6.64 -8.09 -3.11
N GLY A 28 -5.58 -7.41 -2.64
CA GLY A 28 -4.81 -7.81 -1.46
C GLY A 28 -5.46 -7.31 -0.16
N PHE A 29 -4.96 -7.73 0.98
CA PHE A 29 -5.49 -7.35 2.29
C PHE A 29 -5.55 -5.83 2.47
N ILE A 30 -4.40 -5.15 2.44
CA ILE A 30 -4.32 -3.69 2.61
C ILE A 30 -5.05 -2.97 1.47
N GLY A 31 -4.78 -3.35 0.21
CA GLY A 31 -5.38 -2.70 -0.95
C GLY A 31 -6.91 -2.79 -0.99
N LYS A 32 -7.50 -3.88 -0.48
CA LYS A 32 -8.96 -4.02 -0.39
C LYS A 32 -9.54 -3.07 0.65
N ASN A 33 -8.94 -2.97 1.85
CA ASN A 33 -9.37 -2.02 2.87
C ASN A 33 -9.25 -0.57 2.36
N VAL A 34 -8.13 -0.21 1.74
CA VAL A 34 -7.93 1.12 1.12
C VAL A 34 -8.98 1.40 0.03
N THR A 35 -9.22 0.45 -0.87
CA THR A 35 -10.22 0.61 -1.95
C THR A 35 -11.60 0.86 -1.39
N LEU A 36 -12.04 0.05 -0.43
CA LEU A 36 -13.37 0.16 0.19
C LEU A 36 -13.49 1.43 1.04
N GLY A 37 -12.48 1.76 1.84
CA GLY A 37 -12.48 2.96 2.67
C GLY A 37 -12.55 4.24 1.84
N LEU A 38 -11.64 4.41 0.88
CA LEU A 38 -11.62 5.59 0.00
C LEU A 38 -12.87 5.70 -0.88
N SER A 39 -13.51 4.60 -1.27
CA SER A 39 -14.73 4.61 -2.08
C SER A 39 -15.95 5.16 -1.37
N LYS A 40 -15.93 5.27 -0.03
CA LYS A 40 -16.98 5.93 0.77
C LYS A 40 -17.10 7.43 0.41
N ASN A 41 -16.00 8.07 -0.01
CA ASN A 41 -15.99 9.47 -0.42
C ASN A 41 -16.41 9.62 -1.89
N LYS A 42 -17.56 10.28 -2.13
CA LYS A 42 -18.13 10.49 -3.46
C LYS A 42 -17.33 11.44 -4.36
N ASN A 43 -16.41 12.21 -3.78
CA ASN A 43 -15.51 13.09 -4.54
C ASN A 43 -14.28 12.33 -5.09
N TYR A 44 -14.17 11.02 -4.82
CA TYR A 44 -13.08 10.18 -5.32
C TYR A 44 -13.60 9.22 -6.40
N GLN A 45 -12.82 9.11 -7.47
CA GLN A 45 -12.91 8.04 -8.46
C GLN A 45 -11.72 7.09 -8.21
N ILE A 46 -12.01 5.86 -7.83
CA ILE A 46 -10.99 4.88 -7.49
C ILE A 46 -10.69 4.00 -8.71
N HIS A 47 -9.44 4.00 -9.16
CA HIS A 47 -8.93 3.10 -10.17
C HIS A 47 -8.24 1.93 -9.45
N ALA A 48 -8.96 0.81 -9.30
CA ALA A 48 -8.52 -0.36 -8.54
C ALA A 48 -7.77 -1.34 -9.47
N VAL A 49 -6.49 -1.63 -9.16
CA VAL A 49 -5.66 -2.53 -9.98
C VAL A 49 -5.58 -3.91 -9.34
N ARG A 50 -5.91 -4.93 -10.13
CA ARG A 50 -5.73 -6.35 -9.82
C ARG A 50 -4.79 -7.02 -10.81
N PHE A 51 -4.17 -8.11 -10.40
CA PHE A 51 -3.41 -8.98 -11.31
C PHE A 51 -4.23 -10.25 -11.63
N ASN A 52 -3.99 -11.36 -10.94
CA ASN A 52 -4.64 -12.65 -11.22
C ASN A 52 -5.91 -12.91 -10.41
N ARG A 53 -6.07 -12.27 -9.24
CA ARG A 53 -7.27 -12.45 -8.42
C ARG A 53 -8.47 -11.79 -9.08
N LYS A 54 -9.67 -12.39 -8.92
CA LYS A 54 -10.92 -11.81 -9.38
C LYS A 54 -11.22 -10.49 -8.63
N ALA A 55 -11.87 -9.55 -9.32
CA ALA A 55 -12.48 -8.40 -8.68
C ALA A 55 -13.60 -8.85 -7.74
N TYR A 56 -13.91 -8.02 -6.78
CA TYR A 56 -15.05 -8.17 -5.87
C TYR A 56 -16.03 -7.01 -6.07
N ASP A 57 -17.23 -7.13 -5.53
CA ASP A 57 -18.25 -6.09 -5.67
C ASP A 57 -17.82 -4.81 -4.96
N THR A 58 -17.95 -3.71 -5.68
CA THR A 58 -17.53 -2.38 -5.23
C THR A 58 -18.57 -1.32 -5.61
N PRO A 59 -18.58 -0.16 -4.91
CA PRO A 59 -19.36 1.00 -5.31
C PRO A 59 -19.07 1.46 -6.74
N LYS A 60 -20.05 2.17 -7.36
CA LYS A 60 -19.96 2.63 -8.77
C LYS A 60 -18.79 3.57 -9.07
N ASN A 61 -18.22 4.23 -8.07
CA ASN A 61 -17.04 5.10 -8.21
C ASN A 61 -15.70 4.33 -8.22
N VAL A 62 -15.74 2.98 -8.22
CA VAL A 62 -14.56 2.11 -8.35
C VAL A 62 -14.52 1.52 -9.75
N ILE A 63 -13.42 1.77 -10.47
CA ILE A 63 -13.15 1.25 -11.82
C ILE A 63 -12.03 0.22 -11.73
N TRP A 64 -12.30 -1.00 -12.17
CA TRP A 64 -11.33 -2.08 -12.12
C TRP A 64 -10.42 -2.13 -13.35
N HIS A 65 -9.12 -2.32 -13.10
CA HIS A 65 -8.10 -2.57 -14.12
C HIS A 65 -7.40 -3.91 -13.83
N ARG A 66 -7.13 -4.67 -14.89
CA ARG A 66 -6.27 -5.85 -14.83
C ARG A 66 -4.91 -5.51 -15.43
N ALA A 67 -3.84 -5.60 -14.65
CA ALA A 67 -2.49 -5.32 -15.13
C ALA A 67 -1.43 -6.06 -14.33
N ASP A 68 -0.33 -6.41 -15.02
CA ASP A 68 0.93 -6.80 -14.37
C ASP A 68 1.79 -5.55 -14.19
N LEU A 69 2.05 -5.19 -12.95
CA LEU A 69 2.84 -4.00 -12.63
C LEU A 69 4.36 -4.18 -12.84
N ARG A 70 4.79 -5.36 -13.25
CA ARG A 70 6.16 -5.61 -13.75
C ARG A 70 6.31 -5.18 -15.21
N ASN A 71 5.21 -4.87 -15.89
CA ASN A 71 5.22 -4.35 -17.24
C ASN A 71 5.24 -2.81 -17.22
N PRO A 72 6.33 -2.15 -17.66
CA PRO A 72 6.46 -0.69 -17.59
C PRO A 72 5.41 0.05 -18.43
N ASN A 73 4.98 -0.53 -19.58
CA ASN A 73 3.95 0.07 -20.42
C ASN A 73 2.58 0.06 -19.73
N ALA A 74 2.23 -1.03 -19.04
CA ALA A 74 1.00 -1.11 -18.27
C ALA A 74 1.00 -0.09 -17.13
N VAL A 75 2.11 0.02 -16.39
CA VAL A 75 2.29 1.00 -15.31
C VAL A 75 2.15 2.42 -15.84
N ASN A 76 2.79 2.73 -16.98
CA ASN A 76 2.70 4.06 -17.59
C ASN A 76 1.26 4.43 -17.99
N LYS A 77 0.49 3.48 -18.54
CA LYS A 77 -0.92 3.71 -18.87
C LYS A 77 -1.77 3.96 -17.63
N LEU A 78 -1.56 3.18 -16.58
CA LEU A 78 -2.34 3.26 -15.34
C LEU A 78 -2.14 4.57 -14.58
N THR A 79 -0.97 5.16 -14.63
CA THR A 79 -0.64 6.38 -13.89
C THR A 79 -1.00 7.67 -14.63
N LYS A 80 -1.38 7.60 -15.92
CA LYS A 80 -1.84 8.77 -16.69
C LYS A 80 -3.12 9.37 -16.11
N ASN A 81 -3.13 10.68 -15.93
CA ASN A 81 -4.28 11.44 -15.41
C ASN A 81 -4.75 10.97 -14.01
N ILE A 82 -3.85 10.43 -13.21
CA ILE A 82 -4.07 10.05 -11.81
C ILE A 82 -3.56 11.16 -10.90
N ASP A 83 -4.35 11.54 -9.90
CA ASP A 83 -3.96 12.54 -8.91
C ASP A 83 -3.15 11.91 -7.78
N ILE A 84 -3.59 10.75 -7.30
CA ILE A 84 -3.00 10.06 -6.13
C ILE A 84 -2.77 8.59 -6.46
N VAL A 85 -1.62 8.07 -6.08
CA VAL A 85 -1.31 6.63 -6.14
C VAL A 85 -1.16 6.09 -4.72
N VAL A 86 -1.87 4.99 -4.41
CA VAL A 86 -1.66 4.18 -3.20
C VAL A 86 -1.12 2.82 -3.63
N GLN A 87 0.15 2.57 -3.36
CA GLN A 87 0.88 1.41 -3.89
C GLN A 87 0.90 0.24 -2.89
N CYS A 88 -0.19 -0.53 -2.86
CA CYS A 88 -0.33 -1.71 -2.00
C CYS A 88 0.05 -3.03 -2.70
N ALA A 89 0.44 -3.00 -3.98
CA ALA A 89 0.84 -4.22 -4.68
C ALA A 89 2.23 -4.65 -4.23
N ALA A 90 2.31 -5.90 -3.81
CA ALA A 90 3.57 -6.52 -3.43
C ALA A 90 3.50 -8.04 -3.60
N THR A 91 4.64 -8.66 -3.91
CA THR A 91 4.82 -10.09 -3.72
C THR A 91 5.12 -10.32 -2.25
N THR A 92 4.19 -10.96 -1.53
CA THR A 92 4.29 -11.22 -0.09
C THR A 92 3.94 -12.66 0.21
N SER A 93 4.58 -13.21 1.25
CA SER A 93 4.30 -14.54 1.77
C SER A 93 4.31 -14.53 3.30
N GLY A 94 4.05 -15.68 3.92
CA GLY A 94 4.09 -15.83 5.38
C GLY A 94 5.52 -15.83 5.94
N SER A 95 5.62 -15.81 7.27
CA SER A 95 6.91 -15.78 7.99
C SER A 95 7.81 -16.99 7.70
N LYS A 96 7.24 -18.14 7.35
CA LYS A 96 7.96 -19.35 6.93
C LYS A 96 8.78 -19.10 5.65
N ASP A 97 8.14 -18.50 4.62
CA ASP A 97 8.81 -18.21 3.36
C ASP A 97 9.83 -17.07 3.48
N ILE A 98 9.63 -16.11 4.38
CA ILE A 98 10.62 -15.05 4.63
C ILE A 98 11.98 -15.66 5.04
N VAL A 99 11.95 -16.77 5.77
CA VAL A 99 13.14 -17.46 6.25
C VAL A 99 13.68 -18.44 5.19
N SER A 100 12.79 -19.27 4.62
CA SER A 100 13.21 -20.37 3.72
C SER A 100 13.41 -19.93 2.27
N LYS A 101 12.74 -18.85 1.83
CA LYS A 101 12.76 -18.34 0.45
C LYS A 101 12.83 -16.82 0.41
N PRO A 102 13.84 -16.18 1.05
CA PRO A 102 13.88 -14.72 1.22
C PRO A 102 13.88 -13.95 -0.11
N PHE A 103 14.32 -14.56 -1.21
CA PHE A 103 14.36 -13.96 -2.54
C PHE A 103 12.98 -13.60 -3.12
N ILE A 104 11.89 -14.26 -2.67
CA ILE A 104 10.53 -13.98 -3.14
C ILE A 104 10.15 -12.51 -2.91
N HIS A 105 10.65 -11.90 -1.84
CA HIS A 105 10.32 -10.52 -1.46
C HIS A 105 11.18 -9.47 -2.15
N VAL A 106 12.16 -9.85 -2.96
CA VAL A 106 13.18 -8.95 -3.50
C VAL A 106 12.84 -8.45 -4.89
N THR A 107 13.01 -9.30 -5.91
CA THR A 107 13.04 -8.88 -7.31
C THR A 107 11.74 -8.25 -7.79
N ASP A 108 10.62 -8.93 -7.64
CA ASP A 108 9.32 -8.42 -8.10
C ASP A 108 8.96 -7.11 -7.40
N ASN A 109 9.21 -7.00 -6.09
CA ASN A 109 8.93 -5.77 -5.34
C ASN A 109 9.84 -4.61 -5.78
N ALA A 110 11.11 -4.86 -6.06
CA ALA A 110 12.02 -3.85 -6.59
C ALA A 110 11.56 -3.37 -7.97
N VAL A 111 11.24 -4.29 -8.89
CA VAL A 111 10.80 -3.98 -10.27
C VAL A 111 9.48 -3.20 -10.29
N ILE A 112 8.45 -3.71 -9.62
CA ILE A 112 7.13 -3.07 -9.54
C ILE A 112 7.26 -1.63 -9.04
N ASN A 113 7.90 -1.43 -7.91
CA ASN A 113 7.96 -0.11 -7.28
C ASN A 113 8.88 0.85 -8.03
N SER A 114 9.98 0.38 -8.62
CA SER A 114 10.85 1.22 -9.46
C SER A 114 10.08 1.77 -10.68
N TYR A 115 9.28 0.94 -11.34
CA TYR A 115 8.43 1.40 -12.45
C TYR A 115 7.32 2.34 -11.96
N MET A 116 6.70 2.05 -10.83
CA MET A 116 5.64 2.89 -10.27
C MET A 116 6.15 4.28 -9.89
N PHE A 117 7.31 4.40 -9.23
CA PHE A 117 7.89 5.70 -8.87
C PHE A 117 8.28 6.51 -10.11
N ARG A 118 8.97 5.89 -11.08
CA ARG A 118 9.33 6.53 -12.33
C ARG A 118 8.10 7.01 -13.10
N SER A 119 7.07 6.18 -13.17
CA SER A 119 5.86 6.50 -13.93
C SER A 119 5.03 7.59 -13.26
N ALA A 120 4.95 7.58 -11.93
CA ALA A 120 4.31 8.65 -11.16
C ALA A 120 5.02 10.00 -11.40
N PHE A 121 6.34 10.00 -11.37
CA PHE A 121 7.16 11.16 -11.73
C PHE A 121 6.87 11.65 -13.15
N SER A 122 6.97 10.76 -14.15
CA SER A 122 6.83 11.11 -15.57
C SER A 122 5.42 11.59 -15.93
N ASN A 123 4.38 11.08 -15.27
CA ASN A 123 2.98 11.43 -15.54
C ASN A 123 2.43 12.54 -14.60
N GLY A 124 3.28 13.13 -13.76
CA GLY A 124 2.91 14.26 -12.90
C GLY A 124 1.86 13.90 -11.83
N VAL A 125 1.92 12.68 -11.28
CA VAL A 125 1.10 12.30 -10.13
C VAL A 125 1.36 13.27 -8.98
N LYS A 126 0.30 13.79 -8.36
CA LYS A 126 0.43 14.81 -7.31
C LYS A 126 0.92 14.22 -5.99
N HIS A 127 0.43 13.01 -5.65
CA HIS A 127 0.77 12.37 -4.40
C HIS A 127 0.94 10.86 -4.59
N PHE A 128 2.06 10.33 -4.12
CA PHE A 128 2.36 8.89 -4.10
C PHE A 128 2.47 8.40 -2.66
N ILE A 129 1.65 7.45 -2.27
CA ILE A 129 1.64 6.85 -0.94
C ILE A 129 2.20 5.43 -1.05
N PHE A 130 3.29 5.17 -0.32
CA PHE A 130 4.00 3.89 -0.32
C PHE A 130 3.99 3.24 1.06
N PRO A 131 3.19 2.20 1.28
CA PRO A 131 3.30 1.35 2.45
C PRO A 131 4.66 0.63 2.47
N SER A 132 5.55 1.11 3.31
CA SER A 132 6.81 0.44 3.63
C SER A 132 6.57 -0.60 4.73
N CYS A 133 7.47 -0.79 5.68
CA CYS A 133 7.22 -1.63 6.86
C CYS A 133 8.28 -1.38 7.92
N THR A 134 8.06 -1.94 9.11
CA THR A 134 9.02 -1.87 10.23
C THR A 134 10.02 -3.03 10.27
N VAL A 135 9.98 -3.96 9.31
CA VAL A 135 10.88 -5.13 9.23
C VAL A 135 12.36 -4.74 9.12
N MET A 136 12.64 -3.50 8.73
CA MET A 136 14.00 -2.97 8.64
C MET A 136 14.63 -2.62 9.99
N TYR A 137 13.84 -2.44 11.05
CA TYR A 137 14.35 -2.06 12.36
C TYR A 137 14.89 -3.25 13.13
N GLN A 138 15.89 -2.97 13.99
CA GLN A 138 16.34 -3.91 15.00
C GLN A 138 15.24 -4.08 16.07
N SER A 139 15.25 -5.22 16.76
CA SER A 139 14.38 -5.43 17.92
C SER A 139 14.66 -4.40 19.01
N SER A 140 13.62 -3.81 19.57
CA SER A 140 13.73 -2.81 20.64
C SER A 140 12.70 -3.08 21.75
N LYS A 141 13.09 -2.79 22.99
CA LYS A 141 12.17 -2.78 24.15
C LYS A 141 11.43 -1.44 24.27
N LYS A 142 11.90 -0.41 23.56
CA LYS A 142 11.31 0.94 23.56
C LYS A 142 10.62 1.20 22.21
N PRO A 143 9.59 2.05 22.17
CA PRO A 143 9.00 2.51 20.91
C PRO A 143 10.09 3.11 20.00
N THR A 144 10.09 2.74 18.73
CA THR A 144 11.05 3.20 17.70
C THR A 144 10.44 4.31 16.87
N LYS A 145 11.24 5.32 16.52
CA LYS A 145 10.90 6.42 15.62
C LYS A 145 11.61 6.22 14.28
N GLU A 146 11.18 6.93 13.23
CA GLU A 146 11.78 6.83 11.89
C GLU A 146 13.28 7.14 11.90
N LYS A 147 13.73 8.10 12.72
CA LYS A 147 15.15 8.50 12.87
C LYS A 147 16.02 7.45 13.56
N ASP A 148 15.40 6.48 14.24
CA ASP A 148 16.14 5.46 14.99
C ASP A 148 16.63 4.32 14.05
N PHE A 149 16.25 4.37 12.77
CA PHE A 149 16.80 3.45 11.78
C PHE A 149 18.28 3.75 11.52
N ASN A 150 19.15 2.84 11.91
CA ASN A 150 20.60 2.97 11.84
C ASN A 150 21.25 2.28 10.63
N GLY A 151 20.45 1.80 9.68
CA GLY A 151 20.93 1.08 8.49
C GLY A 151 21.17 -0.41 8.70
N ARG A 152 21.10 -0.92 9.93
CA ARG A 152 21.29 -2.35 10.21
C ARG A 152 19.96 -3.10 10.15
N ILE A 153 19.92 -4.19 9.39
CA ILE A 153 18.76 -5.05 9.23
C ILE A 153 19.08 -6.41 9.83
N ILE A 154 18.09 -7.01 10.51
CA ILE A 154 18.23 -8.37 11.06
C ILE A 154 18.38 -9.35 9.90
N ASP A 155 19.37 -10.26 9.95
CA ASP A 155 19.69 -11.19 8.86
C ASP A 155 18.48 -12.00 8.39
N LYS A 156 17.62 -12.42 9.31
CA LYS A 156 16.36 -13.11 9.01
C LYS A 156 15.46 -12.35 8.02
N TYR A 157 15.50 -11.01 8.03
CA TYR A 157 14.66 -10.13 7.21
C TYR A 157 15.44 -9.36 6.15
N LYS A 158 16.71 -9.72 5.93
CA LYS A 158 17.63 -8.95 5.09
C LYS A 158 17.07 -8.69 3.69
N GLY A 159 16.57 -9.70 2.99
CA GLY A 159 16.02 -9.53 1.64
C GLY A 159 14.87 -8.53 1.59
N ALA A 160 13.87 -8.70 2.43
CA ALA A 160 12.72 -7.80 2.49
C ALA A 160 13.10 -6.40 2.99
N GLY A 161 13.93 -6.32 4.03
CA GLY A 161 14.35 -5.05 4.64
C GLY A 161 15.22 -4.22 3.72
N GLU A 162 16.26 -4.79 3.09
CA GLU A 162 17.11 -4.10 2.12
C GLU A 162 16.30 -3.59 0.92
N THR A 163 15.37 -4.41 0.42
CA THR A 163 14.49 -4.00 -0.68
C THR A 163 13.66 -2.77 -0.26
N LYS A 164 13.09 -2.76 0.94
CA LYS A 164 12.31 -1.60 1.42
C LYS A 164 13.18 -0.35 1.59
N VAL A 165 14.37 -0.48 2.18
CA VAL A 165 15.32 0.64 2.31
C VAL A 165 15.73 1.20 0.95
N TYR A 166 16.04 0.33 -0.02
CA TYR A 166 16.32 0.72 -1.40
C TYR A 166 15.15 1.52 -2.00
N LEU A 167 13.92 1.02 -1.87
CA LEU A 167 12.73 1.65 -2.42
C LEU A 167 12.43 3.01 -1.76
N GLU A 168 12.64 3.14 -0.45
CA GLU A 168 12.51 4.43 0.25
C GLU A 168 13.53 5.46 -0.26
N LYS A 169 14.77 5.05 -0.52
CA LYS A 169 15.80 5.92 -1.11
C LYS A 169 15.42 6.37 -2.52
N ILE A 170 14.90 5.47 -3.35
CA ILE A 170 14.42 5.81 -4.70
C ILE A 170 13.22 6.77 -4.64
N ALA A 171 12.25 6.53 -3.77
CA ALA A 171 11.11 7.42 -3.58
C ALA A 171 11.57 8.84 -3.15
N LYS A 172 12.54 8.92 -2.23
CA LYS A 172 13.16 10.17 -1.81
C LYS A 172 13.85 10.89 -2.99
N PHE A 173 14.60 10.14 -3.83
CA PHE A 173 15.22 10.71 -5.02
C PHE A 173 14.18 11.34 -5.95
N TYR A 174 13.11 10.63 -6.31
CA TYR A 174 12.08 11.19 -7.18
C TYR A 174 11.32 12.35 -6.54
N SER A 175 11.16 12.38 -5.22
CA SER A 175 10.54 13.52 -4.53
C SER A 175 11.36 14.80 -4.64
N MET A 176 12.69 14.70 -4.72
CA MET A 176 13.57 15.85 -4.94
C MET A 176 13.57 16.35 -6.39
N MET A 177 13.24 15.47 -7.34
CA MET A 177 13.27 15.75 -8.78
C MET A 177 11.93 16.23 -9.34
N SER A 178 10.86 16.24 -8.54
CA SER A 178 9.50 16.52 -9.02
C SER A 178 8.66 17.28 -8.01
N LYS A 179 7.46 17.71 -8.47
CA LYS A 179 6.42 18.25 -7.59
C LYS A 179 5.55 17.12 -6.96
N THR A 180 5.80 15.87 -7.29
CA THR A 180 5.10 14.72 -6.71
C THR A 180 5.46 14.61 -5.23
N LYS A 181 4.45 14.69 -4.36
CA LYS A 181 4.64 14.41 -2.94
C LYS A 181 4.75 12.88 -2.74
N PHE A 182 5.78 12.42 -2.06
CA PHE A 182 5.91 11.02 -1.65
C PHE A 182 5.68 10.90 -0.15
N THR A 183 4.71 10.06 0.25
CA THR A 183 4.51 9.68 1.65
C THR A 183 4.88 8.21 1.81
N ILE A 184 5.83 7.95 2.70
CA ILE A 184 6.30 6.60 3.02
C ILE A 184 5.76 6.24 4.41
N ILE A 185 5.00 5.15 4.51
CA ILE A 185 4.39 4.69 5.75
C ILE A 185 5.14 3.45 6.25
N ARG A 186 5.90 3.58 7.32
CA ARG A 186 6.56 2.45 8.01
C ARG A 186 5.59 1.86 9.04
N HIS A 187 4.60 1.14 8.56
CA HIS A 187 3.57 0.54 9.41
C HIS A 187 4.07 -0.68 10.18
N SER A 188 3.48 -0.93 11.35
CA SER A 188 3.64 -2.14 12.13
C SER A 188 2.84 -3.32 11.53
N ASN A 189 2.56 -4.36 12.31
CA ASN A 189 1.76 -5.49 11.83
C ASN A 189 0.30 -5.07 11.69
N ILE A 190 -0.18 -5.00 10.46
CA ILE A 190 -1.58 -4.66 10.18
C ILE A 190 -2.44 -5.91 10.40
N TYR A 191 -3.61 -5.71 11.01
CA TYR A 191 -4.63 -6.73 11.18
C TYR A 191 -6.03 -6.16 10.91
N GLY A 192 -7.00 -7.01 10.64
CA GLY A 192 -8.39 -6.57 10.46
C GLY A 192 -9.13 -7.31 9.36
N PRO A 193 -10.27 -6.77 8.89
CA PRO A 193 -11.09 -7.37 7.85
C PRO A 193 -10.30 -7.68 6.59
N HIS A 194 -10.64 -8.79 5.93
CA HIS A 194 -10.01 -9.24 4.68
C HIS A 194 -8.56 -9.73 4.80
N ASP A 195 -8.03 -9.91 6.02
CA ASP A 195 -6.73 -10.54 6.21
C ASP A 195 -6.77 -12.03 5.79
N LYS A 196 -5.60 -12.64 5.68
CA LYS A 196 -5.45 -14.04 5.29
C LYS A 196 -5.62 -14.94 6.53
N TYR A 197 -6.38 -16.01 6.38
CA TYR A 197 -6.57 -17.04 7.42
C TYR A 197 -5.83 -18.36 7.10
N ASP A 198 -5.09 -18.40 6.00
CA ASP A 198 -4.23 -19.53 5.62
C ASP A 198 -2.97 -19.52 6.49
N LEU A 199 -2.74 -20.56 7.28
CA LEU A 199 -1.63 -20.63 8.25
C LEU A 199 -0.24 -20.52 7.59
N ASP A 200 -0.11 -20.91 6.32
CA ASP A 200 1.16 -20.78 5.59
C ASP A 200 1.45 -19.35 5.11
N LYS A 201 0.38 -18.52 4.97
CA LYS A 201 0.47 -17.17 4.39
C LYS A 201 0.02 -16.05 5.32
N SER A 202 -0.55 -16.39 6.48
CA SER A 202 -1.03 -15.41 7.45
C SER A 202 0.09 -14.80 8.27
N HIS A 203 -0.13 -13.57 8.70
CA HIS A 203 0.66 -12.97 9.77
C HIS A 203 0.16 -13.44 11.14
N VAL A 204 0.91 -13.11 12.19
CA VAL A 204 0.70 -13.64 13.54
C VAL A 204 -0.75 -13.52 14.04
N PHE A 205 -1.43 -12.39 13.79
CA PHE A 205 -2.78 -12.16 14.30
C PHE A 205 -3.80 -13.08 13.62
N GLY A 206 -3.87 -13.09 12.29
CA GLY A 206 -4.75 -13.97 11.53
C GLY A 206 -4.45 -15.46 11.76
N ALA A 207 -3.16 -15.83 11.86
CA ALA A 207 -2.75 -17.19 12.18
C ALA A 207 -3.22 -17.62 13.58
N THR A 208 -3.09 -16.73 14.58
CA THR A 208 -3.53 -17.02 15.96
C THR A 208 -5.03 -17.22 16.03
N ILE A 209 -5.83 -16.33 15.42
CA ILE A 209 -7.29 -16.51 15.35
C ILE A 209 -7.65 -17.85 14.69
N THR A 210 -7.03 -18.16 13.56
CA THR A 210 -7.30 -19.42 12.85
C THR A 210 -6.96 -20.64 13.71
N LYS A 211 -5.85 -20.60 14.43
CA LYS A 211 -5.47 -21.68 15.36
C LYS A 211 -6.48 -21.82 16.50
N VAL A 212 -6.86 -20.72 17.16
CA VAL A 212 -7.86 -20.73 18.23
C VAL A 212 -9.18 -21.32 17.76
N MET A 213 -9.66 -20.93 16.57
CA MET A 213 -10.92 -21.42 16.01
C MET A 213 -10.89 -22.90 15.59
N ARG A 214 -9.71 -23.47 15.36
CA ARG A 214 -9.54 -24.86 14.92
C ARG A 214 -9.19 -25.84 16.04
N THR A 215 -8.67 -25.32 17.15
CA THR A 215 -8.25 -26.17 18.29
C THR A 215 -9.42 -26.46 19.22
N LYS A 216 -9.37 -27.65 19.88
CA LYS A 216 -10.35 -28.04 20.90
C LYS A 216 -9.74 -27.97 22.30
N ASP A 217 -8.49 -28.37 22.45
CA ASP A 217 -7.89 -28.63 23.76
C ASP A 217 -6.78 -27.64 24.11
N TYR A 218 -5.88 -27.35 23.18
CA TYR A 218 -4.74 -26.44 23.44
C TYR A 218 -4.35 -25.63 22.20
N LEU A 219 -3.85 -24.44 22.44
CA LEU A 219 -3.33 -23.55 21.41
C LEU A 219 -1.82 -23.75 21.24
N GLU A 220 -1.38 -24.21 20.08
CA GLU A 220 0.03 -24.26 19.73
C GLU A 220 0.58 -22.85 19.44
N VAL A 221 1.50 -22.38 20.26
CA VAL A 221 2.19 -21.10 20.10
C VAL A 221 3.62 -21.35 19.63
N TRP A 222 4.02 -20.67 18.56
CA TRP A 222 5.40 -20.71 18.09
C TRP A 222 6.24 -19.69 18.85
N GLY A 223 7.43 -20.13 19.33
CA GLY A 223 8.31 -19.33 20.12
C GLY A 223 8.12 -19.55 21.61
N THR A 224 8.47 -18.55 22.41
CA THR A 224 8.43 -18.65 23.88
C THR A 224 7.12 -18.14 24.50
N GLY A 225 6.24 -17.55 23.69
CA GLY A 225 5.02 -16.87 24.14
C GLY A 225 5.28 -15.50 24.80
N LYS A 226 6.53 -15.06 24.84
CA LYS A 226 6.94 -13.76 25.42
C LYS A 226 7.17 -12.68 24.35
N GLU A 227 7.06 -13.02 23.10
CA GLU A 227 7.26 -12.13 21.96
C GLU A 227 6.21 -11.02 21.97
N LYS A 228 6.69 -9.78 21.93
CA LYS A 228 5.83 -8.59 21.83
C LYS A 228 5.77 -8.12 20.36
N ARG A 229 4.60 -7.70 19.95
CA ARG A 229 4.36 -7.14 18.62
C ARG A 229 3.51 -5.90 18.75
N ASP A 230 3.78 -4.93 17.91
CA ASP A 230 2.91 -3.79 17.71
C ASP A 230 1.92 -4.09 16.58
N PHE A 231 0.67 -3.66 16.74
CA PHE A 231 -0.42 -3.92 15.80
C PHE A 231 -1.10 -2.61 15.42
N LEU A 232 -1.46 -2.52 14.13
CA LEU A 232 -2.23 -1.43 13.56
C LEU A 232 -3.50 -2.00 12.93
N TYR A 233 -4.66 -1.48 13.32
CA TYR A 233 -5.91 -1.90 12.71
C TYR A 233 -6.02 -1.37 11.28
N ALA A 234 -6.59 -2.15 10.37
CA ALA A 234 -6.60 -1.84 8.95
C ALA A 234 -7.38 -0.57 8.60
N GLU A 235 -8.42 -0.23 9.36
CA GLU A 235 -9.19 1.00 9.16
C GLU A 235 -8.37 2.22 9.60
N ASP A 236 -7.64 2.15 10.73
CA ASP A 236 -6.74 3.21 11.19
C ASP A 236 -5.59 3.50 10.21
N LEU A 237 -5.21 2.48 9.40
CA LEU A 237 -4.24 2.71 8.31
C LEU A 237 -4.86 3.48 7.14
N VAL A 238 -6.17 3.33 6.91
CA VAL A 238 -6.88 3.95 5.78
C VAL A 238 -7.21 5.42 6.07
N ASP A 239 -7.52 5.74 7.32
CA ASP A 239 -7.83 7.08 7.81
C ASP A 239 -6.56 7.95 7.91
#